data_920da1e5e53416bb90c54db4ea9217f4
#
_entry.id   920da1e5e53416bb90c54db4ea9217f4
#
_cell.length_a   1.000
_cell.length_b   1.000
_cell.length_c   1.000
_cell.angle_alpha   90.00
_cell.angle_beta   90.00
_cell.angle_gamma   90.00
#
_symmetry.space_group_name_H-M   'P 1'
#
loop_
_entity.id
_entity.type
_entity.pdbx_description
1 polymer ?
#
loop_
_entity_poly.entity_id
_entity_poly.type
_entity_poly.pdbx_seq_one_letter_code
_entity_poly.pdbx_strand_id
1 'polypeptide(L)'
;MNISSILKNIFPEPLGPVSENLTDELAASFFPADSTRLAHMRQACRTARRLAAQMDYDAATAEKVVTAALFHDVGYSEKLNKTGFHPLDGAAYLAHCNAPEDLIMAVLWHSSTPVEIESMPEMKEIYSQFPGPNYDCPIYKAVAYCDFRTSPVGESYSFGQRIVELENRFGLDSVPPSIARKTLPYSRQNQQDFTRTIACAQGKTLPWIFCDIDNTLIKPGETIDRRSLNAINRYTTAGGRFSLITGKHMISVPHLISSVGDHTPHAGVNGSVIVRNGKLEVFGETVTTFKAIEDALLEANVNYATYVSDGIWTRAELTPKELNDFVMVGETLPQTGPTPGDKSAIKILTFSHRDQTEQCEMVRNLAEKYGMSCVRTAEDFLEIGPAGHGKHSAMMQIMKEAGWSDLNSIAIGDSENDLTMFGHVGLSAVVANAAPEALPAADLHIPACDEYGVARLLDALVDSAQNGCWSIPHNWIANYN
;
A
#
# COMPACT_ATOMS: atom_id res chain seq x y z
N MET A 1 -31.84 23.98 12.49
CA MET A 1 -31.39 23.34 13.74
C MET A 1 -29.99 22.82 13.45
N ASN A 2 -29.01 23.06 14.30
CA ASN A 2 -27.66 22.56 14.04
C ASN A 2 -27.59 21.05 14.36
N ILE A 3 -26.62 20.35 13.77
CA ILE A 3 -26.49 18.88 13.87
C ILE A 3 -26.33 18.42 15.30
N SER A 4 -25.49 19.10 16.08
CA SER A 4 -25.32 18.81 17.51
C SER A 4 -26.64 18.84 18.28
N SER A 5 -27.52 19.80 17.97
CA SER A 5 -28.83 19.90 18.60
C SER A 5 -29.75 18.76 18.20
N ILE A 6 -29.73 18.33 16.94
CA ILE A 6 -30.51 17.18 16.47
C ILE A 6 -30.03 15.91 17.17
N LEU A 7 -28.71 15.65 17.19
CA LEU A 7 -28.12 14.49 17.83
C LEU A 7 -28.42 14.47 19.35
N LYS A 8 -28.30 15.59 20.06
CA LYS A 8 -28.65 15.71 21.49
C LYS A 8 -30.14 15.53 21.78
N ASN A 9 -31.02 15.81 20.80
CA ASN A 9 -32.45 15.49 20.94
C ASN A 9 -32.72 13.99 20.75
N ILE A 10 -32.02 13.33 19.81
CA ILE A 10 -32.13 11.87 19.62
C ILE A 10 -31.49 11.12 20.76
N PHE A 11 -30.38 11.61 21.30
CA PHE A 11 -29.62 11.08 22.44
C PHE A 11 -29.51 12.13 23.52
N PRO A 12 -30.51 12.26 24.40
CA PRO A 12 -30.50 13.31 25.41
C PRO A 12 -29.41 13.14 26.48
N GLU A 13 -28.97 11.90 26.70
CA GLU A 13 -27.89 11.59 27.65
C GLU A 13 -26.59 11.28 26.90
N PRO A 14 -25.41 11.67 27.43
CA PRO A 14 -24.13 11.28 26.84
C PRO A 14 -23.94 9.76 26.76
N LEU A 15 -23.46 9.25 25.65
CA LEU A 15 -23.20 7.82 25.45
C LEU A 15 -21.98 7.31 26.22
N GLY A 16 -21.10 8.21 26.66
CA GLY A 16 -19.88 7.90 27.40
C GLY A 16 -19.28 9.11 28.11
N PRO A 17 -18.06 9.02 28.64
CA PRO A 17 -17.39 10.13 29.29
C PRO A 17 -17.15 11.29 28.34
N VAL A 18 -17.66 12.46 28.65
CA VAL A 18 -17.57 13.68 27.84
C VAL A 18 -16.21 14.35 28.06
N SER A 19 -15.55 14.73 26.96
CA SER A 19 -14.31 15.51 26.98
C SER A 19 -14.25 16.43 25.77
N GLU A 20 -13.86 17.69 25.98
CA GLU A 20 -13.59 18.62 24.89
C GLU A 20 -12.24 18.34 24.21
N ASN A 21 -11.33 17.59 24.87
CA ASN A 21 -10.05 17.18 24.34
C ASN A 21 -10.16 15.78 23.70
N LEU A 22 -10.28 15.74 22.39
CA LEU A 22 -10.39 14.51 21.58
C LEU A 22 -9.02 13.94 21.26
N THR A 23 -8.41 13.24 22.20
CA THR A 23 -7.04 12.69 22.11
C THR A 23 -7.01 11.20 21.77
N ASP A 24 -5.82 10.67 21.42
CA ASP A 24 -5.61 9.24 21.20
C ASP A 24 -5.88 8.42 22.47
N GLU A 25 -5.52 8.95 23.65
CA GLU A 25 -5.78 8.30 24.93
C GLU A 25 -7.28 8.20 25.21
N LEU A 26 -8.05 9.23 24.85
CA LEU A 26 -9.51 9.20 24.96
C LEU A 26 -10.10 8.15 24.00
N ALA A 27 -9.70 8.13 22.74
CA ALA A 27 -10.14 7.12 21.77
C ALA A 27 -9.78 5.72 22.24
N ALA A 28 -8.55 5.51 22.73
CA ALA A 28 -8.08 4.23 23.26
C ALA A 28 -8.86 3.77 24.50
N SER A 29 -9.39 4.67 25.33
CA SER A 29 -10.17 4.32 26.53
C SER A 29 -11.49 3.59 26.23
N PHE A 30 -11.92 3.62 24.99
CA PHE A 30 -13.14 2.95 24.53
C PHE A 30 -12.92 1.50 24.07
N PHE A 31 -11.68 1.10 23.83
CA PHE A 31 -11.35 -0.20 23.24
C PHE A 31 -10.34 -0.98 24.10
N PRO A 32 -10.32 -2.32 24.01
CA PRO A 32 -9.21 -3.12 24.52
C PRO A 32 -7.88 -2.72 23.87
N ALA A 33 -6.77 -2.91 24.58
CA ALA A 33 -5.43 -2.50 24.11
C ALA A 33 -5.00 -3.22 22.81
N ASP A 34 -5.48 -4.44 22.59
CA ASP A 34 -5.24 -5.29 21.43
C ASP A 34 -6.33 -5.18 20.35
N SER A 35 -7.20 -4.18 20.46
CA SER A 35 -8.31 -3.98 19.51
C SER A 35 -7.82 -3.67 18.11
N THR A 36 -8.22 -4.51 17.16
CA THR A 36 -7.99 -4.27 15.72
C THR A 36 -8.69 -3.00 15.24
N ARG A 37 -9.87 -2.66 15.83
CA ARG A 37 -10.57 -1.41 15.52
C ARG A 37 -9.77 -0.18 15.93
N LEU A 38 -9.16 -0.21 17.12
CA LEU A 38 -8.28 0.89 17.55
C LEU A 38 -7.03 0.99 16.63
N ALA A 39 -6.46 -0.14 16.23
CA ALA A 39 -5.35 -0.15 15.26
C ALA A 39 -5.75 0.48 13.92
N HIS A 40 -6.95 0.17 13.41
CA HIS A 40 -7.53 0.78 12.22
C HIS A 40 -7.68 2.30 12.37
N MET A 41 -8.34 2.77 13.42
CA MET A 41 -8.54 4.20 13.68
C MET A 41 -7.22 4.97 13.77
N ARG A 42 -6.21 4.39 14.44
CA ARG A 42 -4.87 4.96 14.54
C ARG A 42 -4.15 5.02 13.20
N GLN A 43 -4.32 4.02 12.34
CA GLN A 43 -3.74 4.05 11.00
C GLN A 43 -4.42 5.08 10.11
N ALA A 44 -5.75 5.17 10.13
CA ALA A 44 -6.48 6.23 9.44
C ALA A 44 -6.01 7.62 9.90
N CYS A 45 -5.81 7.81 11.20
CA CYS A 45 -5.26 9.03 11.78
C CYS A 45 -3.83 9.33 11.30
N ARG A 46 -2.94 8.32 11.20
CA ARG A 46 -1.58 8.50 10.63
C ARG A 46 -1.64 8.94 9.17
N THR A 47 -2.51 8.33 8.37
CA THR A 47 -2.74 8.70 6.97
C THR A 47 -3.28 10.13 6.87
N ALA A 48 -4.23 10.51 7.72
CA ALA A 48 -4.79 11.86 7.80
C ALA A 48 -3.73 12.93 8.16
N ARG A 49 -2.82 12.63 9.08
CA ARG A 49 -1.69 13.52 9.42
C ARG A 49 -0.75 13.74 8.24
N ARG A 50 -0.43 12.66 7.50
CA ARG A 50 0.40 12.78 6.29
C ARG A 50 -0.29 13.59 5.21
N LEU A 51 -1.57 13.33 4.99
CA LEU A 51 -2.39 14.10 4.04
C LEU A 51 -2.44 15.57 4.42
N ALA A 52 -2.79 15.89 5.66
CA ALA A 52 -2.91 17.26 6.16
C ALA A 52 -1.57 18.04 6.07
N ALA A 53 -0.45 17.37 6.30
CA ALA A 53 0.88 17.98 6.17
C ALA A 53 1.27 18.29 4.70
N GLN A 54 0.63 17.67 3.73
CA GLN A 54 0.89 17.86 2.30
C GLN A 54 -0.13 18.79 1.63
N MET A 55 -1.30 18.94 2.24
CA MET A 55 -2.33 19.87 1.80
C MET A 55 -2.10 21.25 2.43
N ASP A 56 -2.40 22.29 1.72
CA ASP A 56 -2.31 23.66 2.25
C ASP A 56 -3.54 24.02 3.12
N TYR A 57 -3.79 23.18 4.14
CA TYR A 57 -4.85 23.42 5.12
C TYR A 57 -4.37 24.38 6.20
N ASP A 58 -5.26 25.25 6.67
CA ASP A 58 -5.00 25.96 7.91
C ASP A 58 -4.91 25.00 9.10
N ALA A 59 -4.28 25.46 10.19
CA ALA A 59 -4.03 24.60 11.36
C ALA A 59 -5.33 24.02 11.97
N ALA A 60 -6.43 24.75 11.95
CA ALA A 60 -7.70 24.29 12.50
C ALA A 60 -8.33 23.21 11.61
N THR A 61 -8.28 23.36 10.28
CA THR A 61 -8.74 22.34 9.33
C THR A 61 -7.88 21.08 9.41
N ALA A 62 -6.55 21.23 9.50
CA ALA A 62 -5.63 20.10 9.65
C ALA A 62 -5.90 19.29 10.93
N GLU A 63 -6.12 19.98 12.05
CA GLU A 63 -6.48 19.34 13.33
C GLU A 63 -7.80 18.58 13.24
N LYS A 64 -8.84 19.17 12.64
CA LYS A 64 -10.13 18.51 12.46
C LYS A 64 -10.04 17.28 11.58
N VAL A 65 -9.27 17.33 10.48
CA VAL A 65 -9.01 16.18 9.60
C VAL A 65 -8.40 15.02 10.39
N VAL A 66 -7.39 15.29 11.19
CA VAL A 66 -6.71 14.28 12.00
C VAL A 66 -7.63 13.71 13.08
N THR A 67 -8.36 14.57 13.77
CA THR A 67 -9.28 14.18 14.85
C THR A 67 -10.46 13.38 14.29
N ALA A 68 -11.06 13.81 13.19
CA ALA A 68 -12.17 13.09 12.57
C ALA A 68 -11.73 11.68 12.11
N ALA A 69 -10.55 11.54 11.51
CA ALA A 69 -9.99 10.24 11.15
C ALA A 69 -9.67 9.35 12.36
N LEU A 70 -9.32 9.94 13.51
CA LEU A 70 -9.11 9.18 14.75
C LEU A 70 -10.42 8.68 15.35
N PHE A 71 -11.51 9.44 15.24
CA PHE A 71 -12.79 9.16 15.90
C PHE A 71 -13.87 8.62 14.96
N HIS A 72 -13.61 8.43 13.64
CA HIS A 72 -14.65 8.05 12.69
C HIS A 72 -15.40 6.77 13.08
N ASP A 73 -14.69 5.81 13.66
CA ASP A 73 -15.18 4.49 14.03
C ASP A 73 -15.40 4.30 15.54
N VAL A 74 -15.34 5.38 16.33
CA VAL A 74 -15.47 5.29 17.80
C VAL A 74 -16.80 4.67 18.25
N GLY A 75 -17.85 4.83 17.45
CA GLY A 75 -19.18 4.25 17.70
C GLY A 75 -19.23 2.71 17.69
N TYR A 76 -18.20 2.03 17.21
CA TYR A 76 -18.09 0.57 17.35
C TYR A 76 -17.79 0.12 18.78
N SER A 77 -17.40 1.03 19.66
CA SER A 77 -17.17 0.69 21.05
C SER A 77 -18.46 0.20 21.73
N GLU A 78 -18.38 -0.91 22.46
CA GLU A 78 -19.52 -1.41 23.26
C GLU A 78 -20.08 -0.36 24.23
N LYS A 79 -19.23 0.55 24.70
CA LYS A 79 -19.62 1.64 25.61
C LYS A 79 -20.49 2.71 24.93
N LEU A 80 -20.33 2.90 23.61
CA LEU A 80 -21.02 3.93 22.85
C LEU A 80 -22.14 3.36 21.96
N ASN A 81 -22.12 2.06 21.67
CA ASN A 81 -23.07 1.40 20.79
C ASN A 81 -24.49 1.39 21.37
N LYS A 82 -25.39 2.18 20.82
CA LYS A 82 -26.81 2.29 21.19
C LYS A 82 -27.74 1.86 20.08
N THR A 83 -27.42 2.26 18.83
CA THR A 83 -28.27 1.98 17.67
C THR A 83 -27.82 0.78 16.87
N GLY A 84 -26.58 0.30 17.10
CA GLY A 84 -25.92 -0.69 16.26
C GLY A 84 -25.36 -0.11 14.96
N PHE A 85 -25.47 1.22 14.78
CA PHE A 85 -24.97 1.91 13.60
C PHE A 85 -23.89 2.92 14.01
N HIS A 86 -22.64 2.49 13.93
CA HIS A 86 -21.48 3.19 14.49
C HIS A 86 -21.30 4.65 14.00
N PRO A 87 -21.66 5.05 12.74
CA PRO A 87 -21.51 6.44 12.35
C PRO A 87 -22.44 7.37 13.16
N LEU A 88 -23.67 6.92 13.43
CA LEU A 88 -24.63 7.67 14.23
C LEU A 88 -24.21 7.73 15.70
N ASP A 89 -23.82 6.60 16.28
CA ASP A 89 -23.42 6.52 17.69
C ASP A 89 -22.12 7.33 17.95
N GLY A 90 -21.16 7.27 17.03
CA GLY A 90 -19.94 8.08 17.08
C GLY A 90 -20.20 9.58 16.96
N ALA A 91 -21.05 9.99 16.04
CA ALA A 91 -21.43 11.40 15.86
C ALA A 91 -22.20 11.93 17.09
N ALA A 92 -23.09 11.11 17.67
CA ALA A 92 -23.81 11.48 18.89
C ALA A 92 -22.86 11.70 20.08
N TYR A 93 -21.88 10.81 20.25
CA TYR A 93 -20.83 10.99 21.24
C TYR A 93 -20.06 12.30 21.06
N LEU A 94 -19.60 12.58 19.83
CA LEU A 94 -18.87 13.81 19.51
C LEU A 94 -19.71 15.07 19.72
N ALA A 95 -21.02 15.01 19.44
CA ALA A 95 -21.93 16.12 19.73
C ALA A 95 -21.98 16.45 21.23
N HIS A 96 -22.00 15.44 22.11
CA HIS A 96 -21.93 15.65 23.56
C HIS A 96 -20.56 16.16 24.02
N CYS A 97 -19.49 15.86 23.28
CA CYS A 97 -18.15 16.43 23.52
C CYS A 97 -18.00 17.87 22.98
N ASN A 98 -19.05 18.48 22.47
CA ASN A 98 -19.05 19.81 21.84
C ASN A 98 -18.05 19.93 20.67
N ALA A 99 -17.82 18.84 19.94
CA ALA A 99 -16.96 18.86 18.75
C ALA A 99 -17.51 19.81 17.68
N PRO A 100 -16.65 20.37 16.80
CA PRO A 100 -17.07 21.20 15.68
C PRO A 100 -18.07 20.48 14.76
N GLU A 101 -19.06 21.19 14.22
CA GLU A 101 -20.13 20.61 13.40
C GLU A 101 -19.62 19.91 12.14
N ASP A 102 -18.61 20.48 11.47
CA ASP A 102 -17.99 19.90 10.30
C ASP A 102 -17.25 18.58 10.61
N LEU A 103 -16.67 18.44 11.80
CA LEU A 103 -16.09 17.20 12.29
C LEU A 103 -17.18 16.16 12.59
N ILE A 104 -18.25 16.55 13.30
CA ILE A 104 -19.41 15.68 13.59
C ILE A 104 -20.02 15.18 12.27
N MET A 105 -20.22 16.07 11.30
CA MET A 105 -20.72 15.72 9.96
C MET A 105 -19.84 14.71 9.25
N ALA A 106 -18.52 14.91 9.33
CA ALA A 106 -17.59 13.99 8.68
C ALA A 106 -17.65 12.59 9.28
N VAL A 107 -17.85 12.47 10.59
CA VAL A 107 -18.05 11.17 11.27
C VAL A 107 -19.44 10.60 11.00
N LEU A 108 -20.50 11.41 11.05
CA LEU A 108 -21.88 10.97 10.77
C LEU A 108 -22.03 10.36 9.38
N TRP A 109 -21.37 10.94 8.38
CA TRP A 109 -21.52 10.57 6.99
C TRP A 109 -20.31 9.84 6.39
N HIS A 110 -19.30 9.47 7.19
CA HIS A 110 -18.03 8.93 6.65
C HIS A 110 -18.23 7.73 5.74
N SER A 111 -17.30 7.61 4.82
CA SER A 111 -17.11 6.45 3.92
C SER A 111 -18.39 6.00 3.20
N SER A 112 -18.90 4.86 3.56
CA SER A 112 -20.02 4.17 2.89
C SER A 112 -21.40 4.54 3.46
N THR A 113 -21.49 5.30 4.53
CA THR A 113 -22.76 5.65 5.21
C THR A 113 -23.85 6.10 4.26
N PRO A 114 -23.63 7.00 3.27
CA PRO A 114 -24.69 7.42 2.34
C PRO A 114 -25.28 6.30 1.51
N VAL A 115 -24.50 5.24 1.25
CA VAL A 115 -24.94 4.06 0.50
C VAL A 115 -25.59 3.02 1.42
N GLU A 116 -25.07 2.84 2.62
CA GLU A 116 -25.56 1.86 3.60
C GLU A 116 -27.00 2.17 4.05
N ILE A 117 -27.28 3.40 4.40
CA ILE A 117 -28.60 3.82 4.90
C ILE A 117 -29.73 3.59 3.88
N GLU A 118 -29.41 3.55 2.57
CA GLU A 118 -30.42 3.26 1.53
C GLU A 118 -31.05 1.87 1.69
N SER A 119 -30.34 0.93 2.27
CA SER A 119 -30.83 -0.43 2.57
C SER A 119 -31.39 -0.60 4.00
N MET A 120 -31.37 0.48 4.81
CA MET A 120 -31.74 0.47 6.24
C MET A 120 -32.89 1.46 6.52
N PRO A 121 -34.17 1.08 6.38
CA PRO A 121 -35.29 2.02 6.46
C PRO A 121 -35.34 2.85 7.75
N GLU A 122 -35.06 2.25 8.92
CA GLU A 122 -35.03 2.95 10.20
C GLU A 122 -33.92 4.00 10.25
N MET A 123 -32.71 3.67 9.77
CA MET A 123 -31.60 4.61 9.70
C MET A 123 -31.88 5.71 8.69
N LYS A 124 -32.47 5.40 7.54
CA LYS A 124 -32.87 6.39 6.54
C LYS A 124 -33.85 7.42 7.10
N GLU A 125 -34.80 7.01 7.94
CA GLU A 125 -35.71 7.92 8.61
C GLU A 125 -34.95 8.83 9.60
N ILE A 126 -34.06 8.29 10.40
CA ILE A 126 -33.23 9.08 11.33
C ILE A 126 -32.37 10.07 10.55
N TYR A 127 -31.69 9.61 9.51
CA TYR A 127 -30.77 10.41 8.71
C TYR A 127 -31.48 11.49 7.89
N SER A 128 -32.78 11.35 7.60
CA SER A 128 -33.59 12.38 6.93
C SER A 128 -33.72 13.69 7.75
N GLN A 129 -33.41 13.65 9.05
CA GLN A 129 -33.41 14.81 9.94
C GLN A 129 -32.12 15.64 9.83
N PHE A 130 -31.05 15.08 9.25
CA PHE A 130 -29.77 15.76 9.10
C PHE A 130 -29.62 16.37 7.69
N PRO A 131 -28.82 17.43 7.55
CA PRO A 131 -28.31 17.81 6.22
C PRO A 131 -27.58 16.65 5.58
N GLY A 132 -27.71 16.50 4.27
CA GLY A 132 -26.95 15.47 3.52
C GLY A 132 -25.44 15.67 3.63
N PRO A 133 -24.65 14.66 3.17
CA PRO A 133 -23.20 14.73 3.23
C PRO A 133 -22.68 15.92 2.42
N ASN A 134 -21.72 16.66 2.99
CA ASN A 134 -21.03 17.71 2.28
C ASN A 134 -19.79 17.13 1.57
N TYR A 135 -19.97 16.70 0.34
CA TYR A 135 -18.92 16.08 -0.47
C TYR A 135 -17.73 17.00 -0.78
N ASP A 136 -17.88 18.31 -0.63
CA ASP A 136 -16.81 19.29 -0.85
C ASP A 136 -16.03 19.62 0.42
N CYS A 137 -16.52 19.19 1.59
CA CYS A 137 -15.85 19.43 2.87
C CYS A 137 -14.49 18.69 2.93
N PRO A 138 -13.38 19.39 3.18
CA PRO A 138 -12.05 18.79 3.28
C PRO A 138 -11.97 17.68 4.31
N ILE A 139 -12.64 17.83 5.46
CA ILE A 139 -12.64 16.87 6.55
C ILE A 139 -13.33 15.58 6.12
N TYR A 140 -14.51 15.69 5.51
CA TYR A 140 -15.27 14.56 5.00
C TYR A 140 -14.47 13.78 3.93
N LYS A 141 -13.91 14.49 2.94
CA LYS A 141 -13.07 13.90 1.89
C LYS A 141 -11.89 13.13 2.47
N ALA A 142 -11.20 13.74 3.44
CA ALA A 142 -10.03 13.15 4.07
C ALA A 142 -10.38 11.89 4.87
N VAL A 143 -11.46 11.91 5.67
CA VAL A 143 -11.89 10.73 6.44
C VAL A 143 -12.28 9.59 5.52
N ALA A 144 -13.10 9.84 4.49
CA ALA A 144 -13.51 8.82 3.52
C ALA A 144 -12.31 8.20 2.80
N TYR A 145 -11.31 9.01 2.44
CA TYR A 145 -10.06 8.52 1.85
C TYR A 145 -9.25 7.67 2.82
N CYS A 146 -9.03 8.17 4.05
CA CYS A 146 -8.16 7.51 5.03
C CYS A 146 -8.74 6.17 5.50
N ASP A 147 -10.04 6.10 5.75
CA ASP A 147 -10.73 4.88 6.14
C ASP A 147 -10.63 3.80 5.04
N PHE A 148 -10.96 4.16 3.79
CA PHE A 148 -10.93 3.21 2.68
C PHE A 148 -9.51 2.69 2.35
N ARG A 149 -8.48 3.43 2.75
CA ARG A 149 -7.06 3.08 2.58
C ARG A 149 -6.44 2.37 3.79
N THR A 150 -7.27 1.90 4.73
CA THR A 150 -6.80 1.29 5.97
C THR A 150 -7.39 -0.11 6.17
N SER A 151 -6.52 -1.09 6.49
CA SER A 151 -6.94 -2.44 6.84
C SER A 151 -7.57 -2.52 8.23
N PRO A 152 -8.35 -3.57 8.55
CA PRO A 152 -8.88 -3.78 9.90
C PRO A 152 -7.80 -3.88 10.99
N VAL A 153 -6.60 -4.30 10.63
CA VAL A 153 -5.46 -4.49 11.57
C VAL A 153 -4.50 -3.30 11.59
N GLY A 154 -4.83 -2.21 10.89
CA GLY A 154 -4.05 -0.97 10.92
C GLY A 154 -2.87 -0.93 9.94
N GLU A 155 -2.99 -1.58 8.81
CA GLU A 155 -2.05 -1.48 7.69
C GLU A 155 -2.57 -0.52 6.63
N SER A 156 -1.66 0.01 5.78
CA SER A 156 -2.04 0.82 4.62
C SER A 156 -2.41 -0.08 3.46
N TYR A 157 -3.55 0.17 2.83
CA TYR A 157 -4.06 -0.56 1.68
C TYR A 157 -4.23 0.33 0.45
N SER A 158 -4.16 -0.27 -0.75
CA SER A 158 -4.78 0.30 -1.95
C SER A 158 -6.30 0.16 -1.86
N PHE A 159 -7.02 0.80 -2.76
CA PHE A 159 -8.47 0.57 -2.86
C PHE A 159 -8.79 -0.88 -3.25
N GLY A 160 -7.97 -1.46 -4.14
CA GLY A 160 -8.11 -2.87 -4.54
C GLY A 160 -7.90 -3.81 -3.35
N GLN A 161 -6.84 -3.65 -2.59
CA GLN A 161 -6.58 -4.45 -1.40
C GLN A 161 -7.74 -4.38 -0.39
N ARG A 162 -8.35 -3.20 -0.22
CA ARG A 162 -9.51 -3.04 0.67
C ARG A 162 -10.72 -3.83 0.18
N ILE A 163 -10.99 -3.83 -1.12
CA ILE A 163 -12.09 -4.64 -1.70
C ILE A 163 -11.82 -6.12 -1.49
N VAL A 164 -10.62 -6.60 -1.83
CA VAL A 164 -10.21 -8.01 -1.65
C VAL A 164 -10.34 -8.45 -0.19
N GLU A 165 -9.93 -7.61 0.77
CA GLU A 165 -10.07 -7.89 2.20
C GLU A 165 -11.53 -8.07 2.61
N LEU A 166 -12.41 -7.17 2.14
CA LEU A 166 -13.83 -7.27 2.43
C LEU A 166 -14.47 -8.52 1.81
N GLU A 167 -14.08 -8.89 0.59
CA GLU A 167 -14.54 -10.11 -0.09
C GLU A 167 -14.09 -11.36 0.64
N ASN A 168 -12.84 -11.42 1.06
CA ASN A 168 -12.29 -12.55 1.82
C ASN A 168 -12.97 -12.72 3.18
N ARG A 169 -13.28 -11.61 3.86
CA ARG A 169 -13.89 -11.62 5.20
C ARG A 169 -15.38 -11.91 5.18
N PHE A 170 -16.12 -11.41 4.21
CA PHE A 170 -17.57 -11.45 4.19
C PHE A 170 -18.17 -12.28 3.05
N GLY A 171 -17.37 -12.64 2.05
CA GLY A 171 -17.81 -13.29 0.82
C GLY A 171 -18.11 -12.29 -0.31
N LEU A 172 -17.85 -12.71 -1.54
CA LEU A 172 -17.89 -11.88 -2.76
C LEU A 172 -19.23 -11.13 -2.95
N ASP A 173 -20.35 -11.84 -2.75
CA ASP A 173 -21.70 -11.33 -2.98
C ASP A 173 -22.36 -10.73 -1.72
N SER A 174 -21.60 -10.56 -0.65
CA SER A 174 -22.12 -10.00 0.59
C SER A 174 -22.32 -8.49 0.54
N VAL A 175 -23.08 -7.96 1.50
CA VAL A 175 -23.43 -6.54 1.56
C VAL A 175 -22.20 -5.63 1.69
N PRO A 176 -21.20 -5.89 2.59
CA PRO A 176 -20.07 -4.96 2.77
C PRO A 176 -19.23 -4.74 1.50
N PRO A 177 -18.76 -5.75 0.75
CA PRO A 177 -18.04 -5.52 -0.50
C PRO A 177 -18.91 -4.81 -1.56
N SER A 178 -20.19 -5.14 -1.66
CA SER A 178 -21.11 -4.47 -2.60
C SER A 178 -21.22 -2.98 -2.32
N ILE A 179 -21.34 -2.58 -1.05
CA ILE A 179 -21.39 -1.19 -0.64
C ILE A 179 -20.05 -0.50 -0.91
N ALA A 180 -18.93 -1.14 -0.57
CA ALA A 180 -17.60 -0.61 -0.81
C ALA A 180 -17.36 -0.34 -2.30
N ARG A 181 -17.77 -1.26 -3.20
CA ARG A 181 -17.68 -1.04 -4.66
C ARG A 181 -18.50 0.17 -5.13
N LYS A 182 -19.69 0.40 -4.57
CA LYS A 182 -20.51 1.58 -4.88
C LYS A 182 -19.92 2.90 -4.37
N THR A 183 -19.17 2.86 -3.28
CA THR A 183 -18.50 4.03 -2.69
C THR A 183 -17.18 4.35 -3.39
N LEU A 184 -16.54 3.36 -3.99
CA LEU A 184 -15.22 3.44 -4.59
C LEU A 184 -15.04 4.60 -5.60
N PRO A 185 -15.99 4.91 -6.52
CA PRO A 185 -15.84 6.03 -7.44
C PRO A 185 -15.62 7.36 -6.74
N TYR A 186 -16.34 7.62 -5.65
CA TYR A 186 -16.19 8.83 -4.84
C TYR A 186 -14.82 8.86 -4.13
N SER A 187 -14.39 7.75 -3.53
CA SER A 187 -13.09 7.66 -2.86
C SER A 187 -11.92 7.90 -3.83
N ARG A 188 -12.03 7.37 -5.06
CA ARG A 188 -11.07 7.62 -6.14
C ARG A 188 -11.06 9.08 -6.60
N GLN A 189 -12.21 9.72 -6.70
CA GLN A 189 -12.28 11.14 -7.02
C GLN A 189 -11.57 11.98 -5.95
N ASN A 190 -11.78 11.69 -4.67
CA ASN A 190 -11.07 12.36 -3.58
C ASN A 190 -9.56 12.19 -3.69
N GLN A 191 -9.09 10.99 -3.98
CA GLN A 191 -7.67 10.73 -4.19
C GLN A 191 -7.10 11.57 -5.35
N GLN A 192 -7.79 11.64 -6.48
CA GLN A 192 -7.36 12.44 -7.62
C GLN A 192 -7.31 13.94 -7.27
N ASP A 193 -8.30 14.45 -6.53
CA ASP A 193 -8.34 15.83 -6.07
C ASP A 193 -7.14 16.15 -5.15
N PHE A 194 -6.83 15.27 -4.20
CA PHE A 194 -5.66 15.41 -3.32
C PHE A 194 -4.36 15.38 -4.11
N THR A 195 -4.19 14.38 -4.97
CA THR A 195 -3.01 14.24 -5.81
C THR A 195 -2.78 15.47 -6.67
N ARG A 196 -3.83 15.99 -7.32
CA ARG A 196 -3.76 17.21 -8.15
C ARG A 196 -3.32 18.41 -7.32
N THR A 197 -3.95 18.62 -6.17
CA THR A 197 -3.64 19.77 -5.29
C THR A 197 -2.18 19.72 -4.84
N ILE A 198 -1.71 18.55 -4.39
CA ILE A 198 -0.32 18.35 -3.93
C ILE A 198 0.67 18.52 -5.08
N ALA A 199 0.40 17.91 -6.23
CA ALA A 199 1.27 18.01 -7.41
C ALA A 199 1.43 19.48 -7.86
N CYS A 200 0.32 20.24 -7.92
CA CYS A 200 0.34 21.64 -8.26
C CYS A 200 1.10 22.49 -7.24
N ALA A 201 0.86 22.27 -5.93
CA ALA A 201 1.55 23.00 -4.87
C ALA A 201 3.06 22.77 -4.87
N GLN A 202 3.50 21.56 -5.24
CA GLN A 202 4.90 21.20 -5.33
C GLN A 202 5.55 21.53 -6.68
N GLY A 203 4.80 22.02 -7.67
CA GLY A 203 5.28 22.23 -9.02
C GLY A 203 5.71 20.94 -9.74
N LYS A 204 5.14 19.80 -9.35
CA LYS A 204 5.50 18.45 -9.83
C LYS A 204 4.33 17.88 -10.61
N THR A 205 4.27 18.17 -11.90
CA THR A 205 3.14 17.84 -12.78
C THR A 205 3.02 16.36 -13.14
N LEU A 206 4.08 15.55 -12.90
CA LEU A 206 4.10 14.11 -13.15
C LEU A 206 4.39 13.34 -11.86
N PRO A 207 3.81 12.13 -11.64
CA PRO A 207 4.07 11.32 -10.46
C PRO A 207 5.48 10.71 -10.47
N TRP A 208 5.96 10.22 -9.33
CA TRP A 208 7.13 9.34 -9.30
C TRP A 208 6.70 7.90 -9.58
N ILE A 209 7.26 7.29 -10.61
CA ILE A 209 7.01 5.89 -10.95
C ILE A 209 8.01 4.99 -10.25
N PHE A 210 7.50 4.01 -9.51
CA PHE A 210 8.25 2.91 -8.93
C PHE A 210 7.83 1.63 -9.64
N CYS A 211 8.72 1.09 -10.45
CA CYS A 211 8.40 0.00 -11.38
C CYS A 211 9.19 -1.25 -11.03
N ASP A 212 8.49 -2.37 -10.88
CA ASP A 212 9.13 -3.68 -10.88
C ASP A 212 9.72 -4.00 -12.26
N ILE A 213 10.61 -4.98 -12.33
CA ILE A 213 11.35 -5.32 -13.53
C ILE A 213 10.71 -6.50 -14.25
N ASP A 214 10.75 -7.70 -13.63
CA ASP A 214 10.41 -8.95 -14.30
C ASP A 214 8.90 -9.12 -14.45
N ASN A 215 8.47 -9.52 -15.65
CA ASN A 215 7.06 -9.61 -16.06
C ASN A 215 6.28 -8.29 -15.96
N THR A 216 6.89 -7.22 -15.45
CA THR A 216 6.31 -5.88 -15.36
C THR A 216 6.85 -4.95 -16.43
N LEU A 217 8.14 -4.64 -16.42
CA LEU A 217 8.80 -3.79 -17.40
C LEU A 217 9.36 -4.60 -18.58
N ILE A 218 9.92 -5.77 -18.30
CA ILE A 218 10.53 -6.71 -19.26
C ILE A 218 10.14 -8.15 -18.93
N LYS A 219 10.25 -9.05 -19.90
CA LYS A 219 10.23 -10.48 -19.60
C LYS A 219 11.52 -10.88 -18.86
N PRO A 220 11.44 -11.88 -17.97
CA PRO A 220 12.60 -12.31 -17.20
C PRO A 220 13.83 -12.61 -18.08
N GLY A 221 14.99 -12.10 -17.68
CA GLY A 221 16.25 -12.29 -18.42
C GLY A 221 16.43 -11.43 -19.67
N GLU A 222 15.45 -10.63 -20.07
CA GLU A 222 15.54 -9.74 -21.22
C GLU A 222 16.14 -8.37 -20.85
N THR A 223 16.47 -7.59 -21.86
CA THR A 223 16.85 -6.18 -21.73
C THR A 223 15.66 -5.29 -22.02
N ILE A 224 15.70 -4.04 -21.53
CA ILE A 224 14.63 -3.07 -21.80
C ILE A 224 14.61 -2.75 -23.30
N ASP A 225 13.49 -2.96 -23.94
CA ASP A 225 13.31 -2.71 -25.35
C ASP A 225 13.33 -1.21 -25.69
N ARG A 226 13.54 -0.90 -26.99
CA ARG A 226 13.66 0.48 -27.46
C ARG A 226 12.41 1.32 -27.23
N ARG A 227 11.20 0.72 -27.29
CA ARG A 227 9.96 1.45 -27.09
C ARG A 227 9.82 1.86 -25.64
N SER A 228 10.08 0.94 -24.70
CA SER A 228 10.04 1.21 -23.28
C SER A 228 11.10 2.25 -22.87
N LEU A 229 12.33 2.15 -23.39
CA LEU A 229 13.37 3.16 -23.18
C LEU A 229 12.95 4.54 -23.70
N ASN A 230 12.35 4.61 -24.89
CA ASN A 230 11.89 5.88 -25.44
C ASN A 230 10.79 6.51 -24.56
N ALA A 231 9.86 5.71 -24.05
CA ALA A 231 8.80 6.19 -23.15
C ALA A 231 9.39 6.68 -21.82
N ILE A 232 10.33 5.94 -21.22
CA ILE A 232 11.02 6.35 -19.99
C ILE A 232 11.79 7.67 -20.22
N ASN A 233 12.53 7.78 -21.31
CA ASN A 233 13.27 9.01 -21.63
C ASN A 233 12.33 10.20 -21.86
N ARG A 234 11.22 10.00 -22.57
CA ARG A 234 10.20 11.03 -22.76
C ARG A 234 9.61 11.49 -21.43
N TYR A 235 9.30 10.53 -20.55
CA TYR A 235 8.74 10.77 -19.23
C TYR A 235 9.69 11.57 -18.33
N THR A 236 10.94 11.15 -18.25
CA THR A 236 11.96 11.83 -17.44
C THR A 236 12.33 13.20 -17.99
N THR A 237 12.37 13.37 -19.33
CA THR A 237 12.56 14.67 -19.99
C THR A 237 11.40 15.63 -19.70
N ALA A 238 10.19 15.12 -19.55
CA ALA A 238 9.01 15.91 -19.16
C ALA A 238 8.99 16.26 -17.67
N GLY A 239 10.02 15.88 -16.89
CA GLY A 239 10.13 16.17 -15.45
C GLY A 239 9.62 15.07 -14.54
N GLY A 240 9.16 13.94 -15.09
CA GLY A 240 8.79 12.75 -14.31
C GLY A 240 9.99 12.06 -13.70
N ARG A 241 9.78 11.28 -12.66
CA ARG A 241 10.79 10.44 -12.01
C ARG A 241 10.45 8.97 -12.19
N PHE A 242 11.46 8.16 -12.50
CA PHE A 242 11.31 6.73 -12.75
C PHE A 242 12.37 5.94 -11.98
N SER A 243 11.94 5.05 -11.08
CA SER A 243 12.80 4.20 -10.26
C SER A 243 12.45 2.73 -10.49
N LEU A 244 13.46 1.89 -10.63
CA LEU A 244 13.31 0.44 -10.63
C LEU A 244 13.29 -0.06 -9.18
N ILE A 245 12.37 -0.97 -8.86
CA ILE A 245 12.29 -1.66 -7.57
C ILE A 245 12.09 -3.15 -7.81
N THR A 246 13.08 -3.96 -7.49
CA THR A 246 13.10 -5.38 -7.86
C THR A 246 13.46 -6.32 -6.70
N GLY A 247 13.05 -7.58 -6.82
CA GLY A 247 13.54 -8.68 -5.96
C GLY A 247 14.98 -9.10 -6.27
N LYS A 248 15.50 -8.76 -7.46
CA LYS A 248 16.85 -9.14 -7.88
C LYS A 248 17.96 -8.44 -7.09
N HIS A 249 19.12 -9.10 -7.04
CA HIS A 249 20.32 -8.46 -6.53
C HIS A 249 20.79 -7.35 -7.48
N MET A 250 21.26 -6.23 -6.91
CA MET A 250 21.67 -5.08 -7.74
C MET A 250 22.91 -5.35 -8.60
N ILE A 251 23.71 -6.39 -8.26
CA ILE A 251 24.81 -6.84 -9.11
C ILE A 251 24.36 -7.51 -10.41
N SER A 252 23.12 -7.98 -10.46
CA SER A 252 22.54 -8.65 -11.62
C SER A 252 21.92 -7.70 -12.64
N VAL A 253 21.61 -6.46 -12.22
CA VAL A 253 20.83 -5.49 -13.03
C VAL A 253 21.53 -4.17 -13.34
N PRO A 254 22.89 -4.03 -13.30
CA PRO A 254 23.55 -2.75 -13.51
C PRO A 254 23.31 -2.21 -14.93
N HIS A 255 23.15 -3.08 -15.91
CA HIS A 255 22.84 -2.74 -17.30
C HIS A 255 21.44 -2.13 -17.44
N LEU A 256 20.45 -2.60 -16.68
CA LEU A 256 19.09 -2.05 -16.67
C LEU A 256 19.08 -0.67 -16.02
N ILE A 257 19.78 -0.51 -14.87
CA ILE A 257 19.94 0.79 -14.22
C ILE A 257 20.59 1.80 -15.17
N SER A 258 21.69 1.40 -15.82
CA SER A 258 22.37 2.26 -16.79
C SER A 258 21.47 2.64 -17.97
N SER A 259 20.55 1.78 -18.36
CA SER A 259 19.64 2.03 -19.48
C SER A 259 18.52 3.03 -19.12
N VAL A 260 18.01 3.02 -17.89
CA VAL A 260 16.98 3.96 -17.44
C VAL A 260 17.57 5.25 -16.86
N GLY A 261 18.88 5.25 -16.58
CA GLY A 261 19.61 6.36 -15.97
C GLY A 261 19.54 6.35 -14.45
N ASP A 262 20.60 6.85 -13.82
CA ASP A 262 20.76 6.92 -12.35
C ASP A 262 20.34 8.29 -11.72
N HIS A 263 19.48 9.02 -12.46
CA HIS A 263 18.94 10.31 -12.01
C HIS A 263 18.02 10.19 -10.79
N THR A 264 17.52 9.01 -10.56
CA THR A 264 16.70 8.65 -9.39
C THR A 264 17.29 7.41 -8.72
N PRO A 265 17.13 7.27 -7.39
CA PRO A 265 17.53 6.04 -6.71
C PRO A 265 16.73 4.85 -7.22
N HIS A 266 17.36 3.66 -7.25
CA HIS A 266 16.75 2.38 -7.54
C HIS A 266 16.86 1.45 -6.35
N ALA A 267 16.01 0.44 -6.22
CA ALA A 267 16.08 -0.50 -5.12
C ALA A 267 16.05 -1.96 -5.60
N GLY A 268 16.79 -2.80 -4.91
CA GLY A 268 16.85 -4.24 -5.17
C GLY A 268 16.67 -5.06 -3.89
N VAL A 269 16.69 -6.38 -4.07
CA VAL A 269 16.54 -7.35 -2.98
C VAL A 269 15.29 -7.04 -2.14
N ASN A 270 14.15 -6.84 -2.82
CA ASN A 270 12.88 -6.46 -2.20
C ASN A 270 13.00 -5.26 -1.25
N GLY A 271 13.74 -4.22 -1.65
CA GLY A 271 13.89 -2.99 -0.88
C GLY A 271 14.96 -3.01 0.20
N SER A 272 15.72 -4.11 0.34
CA SER A 272 16.83 -4.17 1.30
C SER A 272 18.11 -3.51 0.79
N VAL A 273 18.16 -3.11 -0.47
CA VAL A 273 19.30 -2.42 -1.09
C VAL A 273 18.82 -1.22 -1.88
N ILE A 274 19.41 -0.05 -1.66
CA ILE A 274 19.17 1.15 -2.48
C ILE A 274 20.46 1.51 -3.21
N VAL A 275 20.35 1.80 -4.51
CA VAL A 275 21.47 2.32 -5.33
C VAL A 275 21.20 3.78 -5.66
N ARG A 276 22.19 4.62 -5.38
CA ARG A 276 22.18 6.07 -5.66
C ARG A 276 23.51 6.51 -6.23
N ASN A 277 23.52 7.11 -7.40
CA ASN A 277 24.75 7.58 -8.04
C ASN A 277 25.85 6.49 -8.07
N GLY A 278 25.48 5.26 -8.39
CA GLY A 278 26.37 4.10 -8.39
C GLY A 278 26.83 3.60 -7.02
N LYS A 279 26.37 4.18 -5.91
CA LYS A 279 26.64 3.71 -4.54
C LYS A 279 25.51 2.83 -4.04
N LEU A 280 25.88 1.75 -3.39
CA LEU A 280 24.99 0.74 -2.85
C LEU A 280 24.86 0.93 -1.33
N GLU A 281 23.63 1.12 -0.86
CA GLU A 281 23.29 1.19 0.56
C GLU A 281 22.48 -0.06 0.92
N VAL A 282 22.91 -0.79 1.94
CA VAL A 282 22.32 -2.07 2.36
C VAL A 282 21.58 -1.89 3.67
N PHE A 283 20.35 -2.37 3.70
CA PHE A 283 19.50 -2.46 4.88
C PHE A 283 19.31 -3.95 5.19
N GLY A 284 20.28 -4.56 5.85
CA GLY A 284 20.28 -5.99 6.14
C GLY A 284 20.41 -6.26 7.63
N GLU A 285 19.99 -7.45 8.03
CA GLU A 285 20.20 -7.97 9.37
C GLU A 285 21.54 -8.70 9.50
N THR A 286 21.97 -8.97 10.74
CA THR A 286 23.21 -9.66 10.99
C THR A 286 23.13 -11.16 10.66
N VAL A 287 24.25 -11.72 10.19
CA VAL A 287 24.40 -13.09 9.67
C VAL A 287 23.99 -14.21 10.63
N THR A 288 23.95 -14.00 11.95
CA THR A 288 23.69 -15.05 12.94
C THR A 288 22.32 -15.71 12.78
N THR A 289 21.27 -14.94 12.57
CA THR A 289 19.91 -15.45 12.34
C THR A 289 19.82 -16.20 11.02
N PHE A 290 20.41 -15.66 9.96
CA PHE A 290 20.40 -16.29 8.63
C PHE A 290 21.13 -17.64 8.64
N LYS A 291 22.25 -17.77 9.35
CA LYS A 291 22.97 -19.06 9.47
C LYS A 291 22.11 -20.15 10.11
N ALA A 292 21.34 -19.84 11.13
CA ALA A 292 20.44 -20.80 11.76
C ALA A 292 19.31 -21.23 10.82
N ILE A 293 18.83 -20.32 9.97
CA ILE A 293 17.84 -20.62 8.93
C ILE A 293 18.48 -21.50 7.84
N GLU A 294 19.68 -21.19 7.37
CA GLU A 294 20.43 -21.99 6.41
C GLU A 294 20.63 -23.43 6.91
N ASP A 295 21.03 -23.61 8.19
CA ASP A 295 21.22 -24.92 8.79
C ASP A 295 19.92 -25.73 8.82
N ALA A 296 18.79 -25.08 9.18
CA ALA A 296 17.48 -25.73 9.19
C ALA A 296 16.98 -26.11 7.78
N LEU A 297 17.25 -25.27 6.78
CA LEU A 297 16.91 -25.57 5.38
C LEU A 297 17.70 -26.77 4.85
N LEU A 298 19.00 -26.86 5.18
CA LEU A 298 19.83 -28.02 4.81
C LEU A 298 19.36 -29.30 5.50
N GLU A 299 19.02 -29.25 6.79
CA GLU A 299 18.47 -30.40 7.53
C GLU A 299 17.15 -30.88 6.92
N ALA A 300 16.36 -29.98 6.39
CA ALA A 300 15.09 -30.28 5.73
C ALA A 300 15.24 -30.65 4.24
N ASN A 301 16.46 -30.68 3.69
CA ASN A 301 16.75 -30.88 2.26
C ASN A 301 16.05 -29.87 1.35
N VAL A 302 15.94 -28.62 1.80
CA VAL A 302 15.43 -27.51 0.99
C VAL A 302 16.59 -26.72 0.41
N ASN A 303 16.67 -26.66 -0.89
CA ASN A 303 17.68 -25.88 -1.59
C ASN A 303 17.42 -24.38 -1.45
N TYR A 304 18.48 -23.60 -1.28
CA TYR A 304 18.40 -22.17 -1.03
C TYR A 304 19.61 -21.41 -1.59
N ALA A 305 19.47 -20.09 -1.66
CA ALA A 305 20.57 -19.18 -1.92
C ALA A 305 20.46 -17.94 -1.00
N THR A 306 21.54 -17.60 -0.31
CA THR A 306 21.64 -16.46 0.59
C THR A 306 22.23 -15.26 -0.15
N TYR A 307 21.52 -14.16 -0.14
CA TYR A 307 21.93 -12.90 -0.72
C TYR A 307 22.68 -12.08 0.35
N VAL A 308 23.85 -11.59 0.01
CA VAL A 308 24.67 -10.67 0.82
C VAL A 308 24.93 -9.39 0.02
N SER A 309 25.59 -8.41 0.63
CA SER A 309 25.80 -7.09 0.04
C SER A 309 26.44 -7.07 -1.37
N ASP A 310 27.26 -8.06 -1.69
CA ASP A 310 28.07 -8.11 -2.91
C ASP A 310 28.07 -9.47 -3.61
N GLY A 311 27.12 -10.34 -3.29
CA GLY A 311 27.03 -11.65 -3.93
C GLY A 311 25.87 -12.51 -3.44
N ILE A 312 25.81 -13.71 -4.02
CA ILE A 312 24.84 -14.75 -3.67
C ILE A 312 25.61 -16.00 -3.33
N TRP A 313 25.26 -16.68 -2.23
CA TRP A 313 25.96 -17.83 -1.71
C TRP A 313 25.01 -18.98 -1.39
N THR A 314 25.48 -20.22 -1.54
CA THR A 314 24.74 -21.42 -1.14
C THR A 314 25.67 -22.52 -0.65
N ARG A 315 25.22 -23.25 0.39
CA ARG A 315 25.83 -24.53 0.80
C ARG A 315 25.07 -25.72 0.21
N ALA A 316 23.89 -25.49 -0.35
CA ALA A 316 23.09 -26.53 -0.98
C ALA A 316 23.69 -26.95 -2.34
N GLU A 317 23.51 -28.18 -2.71
CA GLU A 317 23.85 -28.70 -4.04
C GLU A 317 22.68 -28.40 -4.98
N LEU A 318 22.72 -27.24 -5.67
CA LEU A 318 21.66 -26.84 -6.59
C LEU A 318 21.62 -27.77 -7.81
N THR A 319 20.42 -28.17 -8.17
CA THR A 319 20.17 -28.97 -9.38
C THR A 319 20.42 -28.15 -10.64
N PRO A 320 20.65 -28.80 -11.81
CA PRO A 320 20.74 -28.09 -13.09
C PRO A 320 19.50 -27.23 -13.42
N LYS A 321 18.30 -27.65 -12.97
CA LYS A 321 17.07 -26.86 -13.13
C LYS A 321 17.16 -25.58 -12.32
N GLU A 322 17.48 -25.67 -11.03
CA GLU A 322 17.58 -24.53 -10.14
C GLU A 322 18.65 -23.51 -10.58
N LEU A 323 19.80 -23.99 -11.06
CA LEU A 323 20.82 -23.12 -11.66
C LEU A 323 20.32 -22.44 -12.94
N ASN A 324 19.58 -23.18 -13.77
CA ASN A 324 18.97 -22.61 -14.96
C ASN A 324 17.90 -21.55 -14.60
N ASP A 325 17.16 -21.73 -13.50
CA ASP A 325 16.17 -20.77 -13.05
C ASP A 325 16.81 -19.39 -12.73
N PHE A 326 18.01 -19.36 -12.14
CA PHE A 326 18.80 -18.12 -12.00
C PHE A 326 19.14 -17.48 -13.34
N VAL A 327 19.58 -18.28 -14.31
CA VAL A 327 19.93 -17.80 -15.64
C VAL A 327 18.71 -17.23 -16.38
N MET A 328 17.60 -17.96 -16.31
CA MET A 328 16.35 -17.57 -16.98
C MET A 328 15.77 -16.27 -16.46
N VAL A 329 15.88 -16.01 -15.15
CA VAL A 329 15.45 -14.73 -14.60
C VAL A 329 16.53 -13.64 -14.70
N GLY A 330 17.72 -13.94 -15.24
CA GLY A 330 18.83 -12.99 -15.34
C GLY A 330 19.44 -12.60 -13.99
N GLU A 331 19.42 -13.53 -13.03
CA GLU A 331 20.06 -13.34 -11.72
C GLU A 331 21.50 -13.89 -11.75
N THR A 332 22.37 -13.32 -10.93
CA THR A 332 23.74 -13.81 -10.78
C THR A 332 23.75 -15.19 -10.13
N LEU A 333 24.50 -16.14 -10.71
CA LEU A 333 24.63 -17.47 -10.15
C LEU A 333 25.26 -17.44 -8.74
N PRO A 334 24.74 -18.24 -7.79
CA PRO A 334 25.30 -18.30 -6.44
C PRO A 334 26.69 -18.97 -6.44
N GLN A 335 27.55 -18.49 -5.56
CA GLN A 335 28.82 -19.12 -5.25
C GLN A 335 28.60 -20.28 -4.27
N THR A 336 29.22 -21.42 -4.53
CA THR A 336 29.13 -22.59 -3.63
C THR A 336 30.06 -22.41 -2.42
N GLY A 337 29.50 -22.52 -1.23
CA GLY A 337 30.23 -22.41 0.02
C GLY A 337 29.41 -21.72 1.13
N PRO A 338 29.99 -21.63 2.34
CA PRO A 338 29.34 -20.95 3.45
C PRO A 338 29.25 -19.44 3.17
N THR A 339 28.13 -18.84 3.55
CA THR A 339 27.96 -17.39 3.52
C THR A 339 29.07 -16.70 4.33
N PRO A 340 29.84 -15.76 3.77
CA PRO A 340 30.94 -15.10 4.46
C PRO A 340 30.48 -14.41 5.75
N GLY A 341 31.17 -14.69 6.87
CA GLY A 341 30.78 -14.20 8.19
C GLY A 341 31.00 -12.70 8.43
N ASP A 342 31.72 -12.04 7.54
CA ASP A 342 31.95 -10.60 7.52
C ASP A 342 30.93 -9.82 6.68
N LYS A 343 29.99 -10.51 6.05
CA LYS A 343 28.95 -9.93 5.21
C LYS A 343 27.60 -9.86 5.94
N SER A 344 26.83 -8.85 5.65
CA SER A 344 25.43 -8.79 6.08
C SER A 344 24.58 -9.60 5.13
N ALA A 345 23.87 -10.58 5.67
CA ALA A 345 22.86 -11.31 4.89
C ALA A 345 21.61 -10.44 4.75
N ILE A 346 21.05 -10.45 3.56
CA ILE A 346 19.94 -9.55 3.18
C ILE A 346 18.65 -10.36 3.08
N LYS A 347 18.70 -11.51 2.37
CA LYS A 347 17.58 -12.44 2.23
C LYS A 347 18.07 -13.86 1.94
N ILE A 348 17.19 -14.82 2.13
CA ILE A 348 17.35 -16.19 1.62
C ILE A 348 16.24 -16.47 0.62
N LEU A 349 16.61 -16.87 -0.60
CA LEU A 349 15.70 -17.41 -1.60
C LEU A 349 15.69 -18.93 -1.43
N THR A 350 14.51 -19.55 -1.36
CA THR A 350 14.35 -21.01 -1.32
C THR A 350 13.68 -21.49 -2.61
N PHE A 351 14.12 -22.67 -3.09
CA PHE A 351 13.50 -23.35 -4.22
C PHE A 351 12.32 -24.16 -3.70
N SER A 352 11.14 -23.53 -3.71
CA SER A 352 9.91 -24.05 -3.09
C SER A 352 8.75 -23.82 -4.05
N HIS A 353 8.55 -24.77 -5.00
CA HIS A 353 7.48 -24.69 -5.98
C HIS A 353 6.10 -24.60 -5.29
N ARG A 354 5.18 -23.85 -5.89
CA ARG A 354 3.83 -23.61 -5.35
C ARG A 354 3.10 -24.91 -4.97
N ASP A 355 3.26 -25.98 -5.75
CA ASP A 355 2.60 -27.26 -5.50
C ASP A 355 3.21 -28.05 -4.34
N GLN A 356 4.40 -27.68 -3.86
CA GLN A 356 5.07 -28.29 -2.71
C GLN A 356 4.54 -27.68 -1.39
N THR A 357 3.25 -27.86 -1.11
CA THR A 357 2.53 -27.18 -0.02
C THR A 357 3.20 -27.40 1.34
N GLU A 358 3.56 -28.63 1.68
CA GLU A 358 4.22 -28.96 2.96
C GLU A 358 5.58 -28.27 3.11
N GLN A 359 6.38 -28.24 2.05
CA GLN A 359 7.64 -27.52 2.03
C GLN A 359 7.43 -26.01 2.16
N CYS A 360 6.46 -25.45 1.44
CA CYS A 360 6.15 -24.04 1.53
C CYS A 360 5.69 -23.62 2.94
N GLU A 361 4.85 -24.43 3.58
CA GLU A 361 4.43 -24.19 4.98
C GLU A 361 5.61 -24.29 5.95
N MET A 362 6.48 -25.29 5.78
CA MET A 362 7.67 -25.44 6.59
C MET A 362 8.59 -24.21 6.47
N VAL A 363 8.83 -23.71 5.26
CA VAL A 363 9.65 -22.50 5.03
C VAL A 363 9.01 -21.27 5.67
N ARG A 364 7.68 -21.07 5.58
CA ARG A 364 6.96 -19.98 6.23
C ARG A 364 7.06 -20.06 7.76
N ASN A 365 6.83 -21.24 8.33
CA ASN A 365 6.94 -21.49 9.77
C ASN A 365 8.38 -21.26 10.28
N LEU A 366 9.37 -21.64 9.47
CA LEU A 366 10.78 -21.39 9.78
C LEU A 366 11.08 -19.89 9.82
N ALA A 367 10.60 -19.13 8.84
CA ALA A 367 10.75 -17.68 8.83
C ALA A 367 10.10 -17.03 10.06
N GLU A 368 8.85 -17.39 10.37
CA GLU A 368 8.13 -16.90 11.53
C GLU A 368 8.85 -17.20 12.86
N LYS A 369 9.37 -18.42 13.02
CA LYS A 369 10.15 -18.84 14.19
C LYS A 369 11.33 -17.90 14.49
N TYR A 370 11.93 -17.33 13.45
CA TYR A 370 13.06 -16.41 13.58
C TYR A 370 12.65 -14.93 13.45
N GLY A 371 11.34 -14.63 13.47
CA GLY A 371 10.84 -13.25 13.36
C GLY A 371 11.07 -12.63 11.99
N MET A 372 11.20 -13.46 10.95
CA MET A 372 11.38 -13.05 9.56
C MET A 372 10.05 -13.07 8.80
N SER A 373 9.97 -12.31 7.71
CA SER A 373 8.90 -12.43 6.71
C SER A 373 9.23 -13.50 5.69
N CYS A 374 8.20 -14.10 5.09
CA CYS A 374 8.32 -15.02 3.97
C CYS A 374 7.30 -14.66 2.90
N VAL A 375 7.76 -14.31 1.71
CA VAL A 375 6.92 -13.91 0.57
C VAL A 375 7.19 -14.77 -0.65
N ARG A 376 6.17 -15.00 -1.47
CA ARG A 376 6.34 -15.64 -2.78
C ARG A 376 6.68 -14.59 -3.82
N THR A 377 7.73 -14.83 -4.60
CA THR A 377 8.20 -13.91 -5.63
C THR A 377 8.11 -14.49 -7.04
N ALA A 378 7.96 -15.82 -7.13
CA ALA A 378 7.67 -16.54 -8.37
C ALA A 378 7.06 -17.91 -8.05
N GLU A 379 6.65 -18.65 -9.08
CA GLU A 379 6.05 -19.97 -8.91
C GLU A 379 6.98 -20.97 -8.16
N ASP A 380 8.28 -20.89 -8.43
CA ASP A 380 9.29 -21.75 -7.85
C ASP A 380 9.98 -21.18 -6.59
N PHE A 381 9.73 -19.91 -6.21
CA PHE A 381 10.53 -19.21 -5.19
C PHE A 381 9.72 -18.67 -4.02
N LEU A 382 10.20 -19.00 -2.80
CA LEU A 382 9.88 -18.28 -1.57
C LEU A 382 11.11 -17.53 -1.08
N GLU A 383 10.92 -16.32 -0.60
CA GLU A 383 11.99 -15.48 -0.07
C GLU A 383 11.76 -15.18 1.41
N ILE A 384 12.78 -15.45 2.23
CA ILE A 384 12.84 -15.13 3.65
C ILE A 384 13.66 -13.85 3.81
N GLY A 385 13.12 -12.85 4.45
CA GLY A 385 13.79 -11.57 4.71
C GLY A 385 13.36 -10.93 6.02
N PRO A 386 13.97 -9.77 6.40
CA PRO A 386 13.61 -9.06 7.62
C PRO A 386 12.13 -8.71 7.68
N ALA A 387 11.49 -8.96 8.84
CA ALA A 387 10.08 -8.63 9.03
C ALA A 387 9.84 -7.12 8.91
N GLY A 388 8.73 -6.74 8.27
CA GLY A 388 8.39 -5.35 8.03
C GLY A 388 9.19 -4.68 6.91
N HIS A 389 10.14 -5.38 6.30
CA HIS A 389 10.84 -4.94 5.09
C HIS A 389 10.19 -5.51 3.84
N GLY A 390 10.17 -4.72 2.79
CA GLY A 390 9.63 -5.07 1.48
C GLY A 390 9.95 -3.94 0.50
N LYS A 391 9.52 -4.07 -0.75
CA LYS A 391 9.72 -3.05 -1.78
C LYS A 391 9.24 -1.65 -1.31
N HIS A 392 8.18 -1.59 -0.50
CA HIS A 392 7.65 -0.35 0.06
C HIS A 392 8.65 0.38 0.96
N SER A 393 9.48 -0.32 1.73
CA SER A 393 10.43 0.30 2.68
C SER A 393 11.43 1.19 1.97
N ALA A 394 12.06 0.68 0.90
CA ALA A 394 12.98 1.45 0.07
C ALA A 394 12.27 2.59 -0.66
N MET A 395 11.10 2.33 -1.24
CA MET A 395 10.28 3.32 -1.94
C MET A 395 9.95 4.49 -1.02
N MET A 396 9.46 4.23 0.18
CA MET A 396 9.12 5.26 1.17
C MET A 396 10.37 6.04 1.62
N GLN A 397 11.49 5.37 1.84
CA GLN A 397 12.75 6.01 2.18
C GLN A 397 13.22 6.96 1.06
N ILE A 398 13.18 6.49 -0.18
CA ILE A 398 13.54 7.28 -1.37
C ILE A 398 12.66 8.54 -1.48
N MET A 399 11.34 8.39 -1.34
CA MET A 399 10.40 9.53 -1.39
C MET A 399 10.62 10.50 -0.24
N LYS A 400 10.78 9.99 0.99
CA LYS A 400 11.02 10.81 2.18
C LYS A 400 12.25 11.69 2.05
N GLU A 401 13.37 11.13 1.60
CA GLU A 401 14.63 11.87 1.41
C GLU A 401 14.54 12.93 0.31
N ALA A 402 13.74 12.65 -0.71
CA ALA A 402 13.50 13.58 -1.81
C ALA A 402 12.45 14.66 -1.48
N GLY A 403 11.79 14.60 -0.31
CA GLY A 403 10.65 15.44 0.03
C GLY A 403 9.50 15.29 -0.98
N TRP A 404 9.28 14.04 -1.44
CA TRP A 404 8.25 13.73 -2.42
C TRP A 404 7.01 13.14 -1.76
N SER A 405 5.83 13.57 -2.22
CA SER A 405 4.56 13.03 -1.73
C SER A 405 4.31 11.61 -2.21
N ASP A 406 3.93 10.72 -1.30
CA ASP A 406 3.43 9.39 -1.62
C ASP A 406 2.16 9.46 -2.50
N LEU A 407 1.30 10.46 -2.30
CA LEU A 407 0.12 10.68 -3.14
C LEU A 407 0.46 11.02 -4.60
N ASN A 408 1.61 11.65 -4.86
CA ASN A 408 2.08 11.92 -6.22
C ASN A 408 3.07 10.85 -6.71
N SER A 409 2.72 9.58 -6.51
CA SER A 409 3.51 8.42 -6.95
C SER A 409 2.62 7.29 -7.47
N ILE A 410 3.19 6.45 -8.32
CA ILE A 410 2.56 5.23 -8.85
C ILE A 410 3.55 4.07 -8.68
N ALA A 411 3.09 2.98 -8.05
CA ALA A 411 3.82 1.71 -8.03
C ALA A 411 3.24 0.77 -9.09
N ILE A 412 4.12 0.09 -9.82
CA ILE A 412 3.75 -0.85 -10.88
C ILE A 412 4.41 -2.19 -10.59
N GLY A 413 3.63 -3.28 -10.64
CA GLY A 413 4.11 -4.63 -10.37
C GLY A 413 3.23 -5.70 -10.98
N ASP A 414 3.57 -6.97 -10.71
CA ASP A 414 2.87 -8.14 -11.22
C ASP A 414 2.69 -9.27 -10.20
N SER A 415 3.33 -9.20 -9.02
CA SER A 415 3.41 -10.34 -8.09
C SER A 415 3.19 -9.97 -6.62
N GLU A 416 3.17 -10.96 -5.73
CA GLU A 416 2.84 -10.81 -4.29
C GLU A 416 3.77 -9.81 -3.58
N ASN A 417 5.06 -9.79 -3.92
CA ASN A 417 6.02 -8.85 -3.30
C ASN A 417 5.77 -7.38 -3.67
N ASP A 418 5.03 -7.11 -4.76
CA ASP A 418 4.64 -5.76 -5.18
C ASP A 418 3.48 -5.22 -4.36
N LEU A 419 2.63 -6.10 -3.83
CA LEU A 419 1.49 -5.73 -2.99
C LEU A 419 1.90 -4.85 -1.81
N THR A 420 3.12 -5.04 -1.31
CA THR A 420 3.67 -4.22 -0.22
C THR A 420 3.76 -2.74 -0.59
N MET A 421 3.96 -2.39 -1.86
CA MET A 421 4.03 -1.00 -2.35
C MET A 421 2.65 -0.35 -2.48
N PHE A 422 1.61 -1.13 -2.81
CA PHE A 422 0.32 -0.61 -3.29
C PHE A 422 -0.41 0.26 -2.26
N GLY A 423 -0.28 -0.07 -0.98
CA GLY A 423 -0.84 0.73 0.11
C GLY A 423 -0.08 2.05 0.40
N HIS A 424 1.10 2.24 -0.18
CA HIS A 424 2.03 3.31 0.15
C HIS A 424 2.29 4.31 -0.99
N VAL A 425 1.46 4.30 -2.01
CA VAL A 425 1.50 5.20 -3.17
C VAL A 425 0.15 5.87 -3.41
N GLY A 426 0.13 6.91 -4.23
CA GLY A 426 -1.11 7.52 -4.69
C GLY A 426 -1.96 6.54 -5.50
N LEU A 427 -1.38 5.85 -6.47
CA LEU A 427 -2.04 4.81 -7.26
C LEU A 427 -1.16 3.58 -7.39
N SER A 428 -1.77 2.42 -7.33
CA SER A 428 -1.13 1.14 -7.66
C SER A 428 -1.58 0.68 -9.06
N ALA A 429 -0.66 0.08 -9.80
CA ALA A 429 -0.92 -0.46 -11.13
C ALA A 429 -0.39 -1.88 -11.27
N VAL A 430 -1.14 -2.74 -11.95
CA VAL A 430 -0.66 -4.06 -12.38
C VAL A 430 -0.75 -4.19 -13.88
N VAL A 431 0.18 -4.96 -14.44
CA VAL A 431 0.14 -5.39 -15.84
C VAL A 431 -0.90 -6.52 -16.02
N ALA A 432 -1.46 -6.65 -17.21
CA ALA A 432 -2.51 -7.65 -17.48
C ALA A 432 -2.04 -9.11 -17.35
N ASN A 433 -0.72 -9.36 -17.40
CA ASN A 433 -0.11 -10.67 -17.15
C ASN A 433 0.27 -10.91 -15.68
N ALA A 434 -0.18 -10.08 -14.75
CA ALA A 434 0.14 -10.20 -13.33
C ALA A 434 -0.44 -11.49 -12.71
N ALA A 435 0.13 -11.90 -11.59
CA ALA A 435 -0.35 -13.02 -10.81
C ALA A 435 -1.80 -12.82 -10.34
N PRO A 436 -2.59 -13.88 -10.23
CA PRO A 436 -4.00 -13.79 -9.84
C PRO A 436 -4.25 -13.03 -8.52
N GLU A 437 -3.29 -13.07 -7.60
CA GLU A 437 -3.35 -12.38 -6.32
C GLU A 437 -3.10 -10.86 -6.45
N ALA A 438 -2.31 -10.45 -7.43
CA ALA A 438 -1.95 -9.05 -7.64
C ALA A 438 -3.02 -8.29 -8.44
N LEU A 439 -3.66 -8.95 -9.42
CA LEU A 439 -4.66 -8.33 -10.28
C LEU A 439 -5.76 -7.58 -9.49
N PRO A 440 -6.48 -8.20 -8.55
CA PRO A 440 -7.56 -7.52 -7.84
C PRO A 440 -7.07 -6.49 -6.82
N ALA A 441 -5.79 -6.53 -6.44
CA ALA A 441 -5.24 -5.68 -5.39
C ALA A 441 -4.81 -4.28 -5.89
N ALA A 442 -4.75 -4.04 -7.20
CA ALA A 442 -4.31 -2.77 -7.76
C ALA A 442 -5.47 -1.82 -8.11
N ASP A 443 -5.19 -0.52 -8.12
CA ASP A 443 -6.14 0.51 -8.52
C ASP A 443 -6.28 0.61 -10.05
N LEU A 444 -5.23 0.23 -10.79
CA LEU A 444 -5.14 0.32 -12.25
C LEU A 444 -4.75 -1.02 -12.86
N HIS A 445 -5.38 -1.36 -13.98
CA HIS A 445 -4.99 -2.46 -14.85
C HIS A 445 -4.44 -1.90 -16.16
N ILE A 446 -3.16 -2.03 -16.38
CA ILE A 446 -2.49 -1.58 -17.61
C ILE A 446 -2.24 -2.78 -18.56
N PRO A 447 -2.00 -2.56 -19.85
CA PRO A 447 -1.70 -3.65 -20.78
C PRO A 447 -0.54 -4.53 -20.31
N ALA A 448 -0.46 -5.75 -20.84
CA ALA A 448 0.56 -6.72 -20.47
C ALA A 448 1.99 -6.20 -20.76
N CYS A 449 2.97 -6.81 -20.09
CA CYS A 449 4.39 -6.49 -20.29
C CYS A 449 4.80 -6.54 -21.77
N ASP A 450 4.41 -7.59 -22.51
CA ASP A 450 4.70 -7.75 -23.93
C ASP A 450 3.83 -6.85 -24.85
N GLU A 451 2.82 -6.20 -24.31
CA GLU A 451 2.06 -5.13 -24.96
C GLU A 451 2.56 -3.73 -24.58
N TYR A 452 3.72 -3.64 -23.91
CA TYR A 452 4.33 -2.38 -23.46
C TYR A 452 3.49 -1.59 -22.47
N GLY A 453 2.85 -2.26 -21.50
CA GLY A 453 1.92 -1.63 -20.57
C GLY A 453 2.52 -0.45 -19.81
N VAL A 454 3.75 -0.60 -19.29
CA VAL A 454 4.47 0.49 -18.60
C VAL A 454 4.72 1.66 -19.55
N ALA A 455 5.23 1.41 -20.75
CA ALA A 455 5.49 2.47 -21.73
C ALA A 455 4.22 3.24 -22.12
N ARG A 456 3.10 2.54 -22.30
CA ARG A 456 1.80 3.17 -22.59
C ARG A 456 1.29 4.02 -21.42
N LEU A 457 1.51 3.59 -20.18
CA LEU A 457 1.17 4.38 -19.01
C LEU A 457 2.00 5.67 -18.96
N LEU A 458 3.31 5.57 -19.16
CA LEU A 458 4.21 6.74 -19.18
C LEU A 458 3.81 7.75 -20.25
N ASP A 459 3.51 7.27 -21.46
CA ASP A 459 3.05 8.12 -22.57
C ASP A 459 1.74 8.82 -22.23
N ALA A 460 0.75 8.10 -21.67
CA ALA A 460 -0.54 8.68 -21.27
C ALA A 460 -0.40 9.75 -20.18
N LEU A 461 0.48 9.51 -19.22
CA LEU A 461 0.78 10.49 -18.16
C LEU A 461 1.38 11.78 -18.73
N VAL A 462 2.35 11.68 -19.66
CA VAL A 462 2.97 12.84 -20.32
C VAL A 462 1.94 13.59 -21.15
N ASP A 463 1.15 12.87 -21.95
CA ASP A 463 0.14 13.48 -22.81
C ASP A 463 -0.94 14.24 -22.01
N SER A 464 -1.37 13.66 -20.89
CA SER A 464 -2.36 14.29 -20.01
C SER A 464 -1.81 15.49 -19.24
N ALA A 465 -0.54 15.45 -18.83
CA ALA A 465 0.09 16.53 -18.05
C ALA A 465 0.28 17.84 -18.82
N GLN A 466 0.20 17.82 -20.16
CA GLN A 466 0.25 19.04 -20.99
C GLN A 466 -0.86 20.05 -20.65
N ASN A 467 -1.92 19.60 -19.98
CA ASN A 467 -3.04 20.43 -19.51
C ASN A 467 -2.92 20.83 -18.02
N GLY A 468 -1.74 20.73 -17.42
CA GLY A 468 -1.42 21.24 -16.08
C GLY A 468 -1.37 20.19 -14.96
N CYS A 469 -2.03 19.05 -15.10
CA CYS A 469 -1.93 17.92 -14.16
C CYS A 469 -2.20 16.60 -14.87
N TRP A 470 -1.49 15.54 -14.47
CA TRP A 470 -1.68 14.23 -15.05
C TRP A 470 -3.05 13.61 -14.74
N SER A 471 -3.49 12.73 -15.62
CA SER A 471 -4.69 11.92 -15.44
C SER A 471 -4.50 10.53 -16.03
N ILE A 472 -5.31 9.57 -15.58
CA ILE A 472 -5.29 8.18 -16.04
C ILE A 472 -6.47 7.93 -16.98
N PRO A 473 -6.28 7.20 -18.10
CA PRO A 473 -7.36 6.74 -18.94
C PRO A 473 -8.40 5.92 -18.15
N HIS A 474 -9.68 6.23 -18.32
CA HIS A 474 -10.76 5.59 -17.55
C HIS A 474 -10.82 4.07 -17.73
N ASN A 475 -10.47 3.56 -18.91
CA ASN A 475 -10.46 2.13 -19.21
C ASN A 475 -9.36 1.33 -18.49
N TRP A 476 -8.42 2.00 -17.83
CA TRP A 476 -7.38 1.34 -17.01
C TRP A 476 -7.72 1.34 -15.51
N ILE A 477 -8.74 2.08 -15.12
CA ILE A 477 -9.20 2.04 -13.74
C ILE A 477 -9.81 0.67 -13.49
N ALA A 478 -9.31 -0.05 -12.47
CA ALA A 478 -9.78 -1.39 -12.14
C ALA A 478 -11.30 -1.36 -11.86
N ASN A 479 -12.02 -2.23 -12.54
CA ASN A 479 -13.46 -2.39 -12.35
C ASN A 479 -13.69 -3.62 -11.47
N TYR A 480 -14.19 -3.41 -10.26
CA TYR A 480 -14.48 -4.48 -9.30
C TYR A 480 -15.96 -4.90 -9.31
N ASN A 481 -16.65 -4.75 -10.46
CA ASN A 481 -18.03 -5.19 -10.64
C ASN A 481 -18.17 -6.72 -10.76
#